data_f4f2cc894a1da35d6fee2e7816a93b34
#
_entry.id   f4f2cc894a1da35d6fee2e7816a93b34
#
_cell.length_a   1.000
_cell.length_b   1.000
_cell.length_c   1.000
_cell.angle_alpha   90.00
_cell.angle_beta   90.00
_cell.angle_gamma   90.00
#
_symmetry.space_group_name_H-M   'P 1'
#
loop_
_entity.id
_entity.type
_entity.pdbx_description
1 polymer ?
#
loop_
_entity_poly.entity_id
_entity_poly.type
_entity_poly.pdbx_seq_one_letter_code
_entity_poly.pdbx_strand_id
1 'polypeptide(L)'
;MSDRLSPMRPIGGAMSEFELLAQNLLLKSEEEEKQRQDNDKELIKKVLEIYDQKYVAELLRKVGKNEWSRETLNRWINGKCSPKSLTSAEEILLKKMLPEPPKHHPNYAFRFIDLFAGIGGIRKGFESIGGQCVFTSEWNKEAVRTYKANWFNDEDEHQFNLDIREVTLSDRDDIAEIDAYKHINEHIPDHDVLLAGFPCQPFSLAGVSKKNSLGRAHGFECEAQGTLFFDVARII
;
A
#
# COMPACT_ATOMS: atom_id res chain seq x y z
N MET A 1 51.76 19.62 44.01
CA MET A 1 52.07 19.88 42.59
C MET A 1 51.66 18.63 41.85
N SER A 2 50.53 18.68 41.20
CA SER A 2 49.99 17.53 40.47
C SER A 2 50.08 17.88 38.97
N ASP A 3 51.08 17.30 38.32
CA ASP A 3 51.23 17.38 36.87
C ASP A 3 50.10 16.60 36.21
N ARG A 4 49.17 17.33 35.62
CA ARG A 4 48.22 16.73 34.67
C ARG A 4 48.93 16.54 33.34
N LEU A 5 49.32 15.30 33.04
CA LEU A 5 49.75 14.89 31.72
C LEU A 5 48.63 15.18 30.74
N SER A 6 48.81 16.14 29.85
CA SER A 6 47.96 16.36 28.69
C SER A 6 48.10 15.15 27.77
N PRO A 7 47.02 14.60 27.19
CA PRO A 7 47.14 13.51 26.24
C PRO A 7 47.90 13.97 25.00
N MET A 8 49.06 13.35 24.77
CA MET A 8 49.86 13.57 23.53
C MET A 8 49.03 13.21 22.31
N ARG A 9 48.95 14.12 21.34
CA ARG A 9 48.48 13.79 20.00
C ARG A 9 49.50 12.86 19.32
N PRO A 10 49.08 11.79 18.67
CA PRO A 10 50.00 10.93 17.95
C PRO A 10 50.64 11.70 16.78
N ILE A 11 51.99 11.67 16.74
CA ILE A 11 52.80 12.23 15.66
C ILE A 11 52.94 11.15 14.58
N GLY A 12 52.21 11.36 13.48
CA GLY A 12 52.34 10.50 12.27
C GLY A 12 51.02 10.00 11.77
N GLY A 13 50.64 10.40 10.59
CA GLY A 13 49.60 10.13 9.61
C GLY A 13 48.62 8.91 9.69
N ALA A 14 48.58 8.17 10.77
CA ALA A 14 47.56 7.14 11.02
C ALA A 14 46.52 7.67 12.01
N MET A 15 45.25 7.53 11.69
CA MET A 15 44.12 7.84 12.60
C MET A 15 44.29 7.07 13.92
N SER A 16 44.08 7.72 15.04
CA SER A 16 44.02 7.03 16.32
C SER A 16 42.78 6.09 16.37
N GLU A 17 42.84 5.06 17.21
CA GLU A 17 41.72 4.15 17.44
C GLU A 17 40.41 4.90 17.79
N PHE A 18 40.51 5.97 18.57
CA PHE A 18 39.38 6.82 18.94
C PHE A 18 38.84 7.66 17.78
N GLU A 19 39.69 8.13 16.86
CA GLU A 19 39.27 8.86 15.67
C GLU A 19 38.54 7.92 14.73
N LEU A 20 39.04 6.69 14.55
CA LEU A 20 38.36 5.65 13.76
C LEU A 20 36.98 5.27 14.38
N LEU A 21 36.94 5.10 15.70
CA LEU A 21 35.70 4.85 16.43
C LEU A 21 34.70 5.99 16.25
N ALA A 22 35.14 7.25 16.40
CA ALA A 22 34.29 8.42 16.21
C ALA A 22 33.74 8.50 14.80
N GLN A 23 34.55 8.20 13.79
CA GLN A 23 34.11 8.18 12.39
C GLN A 23 33.07 7.07 12.15
N ASN A 24 33.29 5.88 12.68
CA ASN A 24 32.34 4.77 12.58
C ASN A 24 30.99 5.08 13.27
N LEU A 25 31.03 5.72 14.45
CA LEU A 25 29.83 6.16 15.16
C LEU A 25 29.07 7.23 14.39
N LEU A 26 29.77 8.15 13.75
CA LEU A 26 29.16 9.19 12.92
C LEU A 26 28.43 8.56 11.72
N LEU A 27 29.10 7.68 10.97
CA LEU A 27 28.52 6.95 9.83
C LEU A 27 27.27 6.17 10.23
N LYS A 28 27.33 5.46 11.36
CA LYS A 28 26.20 4.71 11.88
C LYS A 28 25.02 5.64 12.25
N SER A 29 25.31 6.78 12.87
CA SER A 29 24.28 7.78 13.20
C SER A 29 23.62 8.37 11.96
N GLU A 30 24.39 8.64 10.90
CA GLU A 30 23.87 9.13 9.63
C GLU A 30 22.98 8.07 8.93
N GLU A 31 23.37 6.80 8.97
CA GLU A 31 22.57 5.70 8.45
C GLU A 31 21.25 5.52 9.21
N GLU A 32 21.29 5.58 10.54
CA GLU A 32 20.09 5.49 11.39
C GLU A 32 19.13 6.67 11.15
N GLU A 33 19.66 7.88 11.00
CA GLU A 33 18.85 9.06 10.68
C GLU A 33 18.20 8.95 9.30
N LYS A 34 18.94 8.51 8.29
CA LYS A 34 18.43 8.29 6.95
C LYS A 34 17.33 7.23 6.94
N GLN A 35 17.54 6.10 7.62
CA GLN A 35 16.54 5.04 7.72
C GLN A 35 15.25 5.55 8.40
N ARG A 36 15.38 6.36 9.45
CA ARG A 36 14.24 7.00 10.13
C ARG A 36 13.47 7.90 9.17
N GLN A 37 14.15 8.74 8.40
CA GLN A 37 13.52 9.64 7.44
C GLN A 37 12.79 8.88 6.32
N ASP A 38 13.35 7.77 5.86
CA ASP A 38 12.73 6.90 4.85
C ASP A 38 11.46 6.23 5.43
N ASN A 39 11.51 5.73 6.66
CA ASN A 39 10.36 5.16 7.36
C ASN A 39 9.24 6.20 7.59
N ASP A 40 9.59 7.41 8.01
CA ASP A 40 8.67 8.52 8.19
C ASP A 40 7.96 8.88 6.87
N LYS A 41 8.72 8.88 5.79
CA LYS A 41 8.20 9.16 4.44
C LYS A 41 7.24 8.08 3.96
N GLU A 42 7.56 6.81 4.18
CA GLU A 42 6.68 5.70 3.84
C GLU A 42 5.38 5.72 4.67
N LEU A 43 5.48 6.03 5.97
CA LEU A 43 4.30 6.19 6.83
C LEU A 43 3.35 7.27 6.29
N ILE A 44 3.88 8.44 5.92
CA ILE A 44 3.06 9.50 5.32
C ILE A 44 2.45 9.06 3.98
N LYS A 45 3.20 8.39 3.12
CA LYS A 45 2.68 7.90 1.84
C LYS A 45 1.49 6.96 2.05
N LYS A 46 1.60 5.98 2.96
CA LYS A 46 0.49 5.08 3.32
C LYS A 46 -0.76 5.85 3.78
N VAL A 47 -0.59 6.87 4.61
CA VAL A 47 -1.71 7.71 5.06
C VAL A 47 -2.32 8.50 3.89
N LEU A 48 -1.51 8.98 2.95
CA LEU A 48 -1.97 9.75 1.79
C LEU A 48 -2.64 8.90 0.70
N GLU A 49 -2.50 7.58 0.74
CA GLU A 49 -3.32 6.69 -0.08
C GLU A 49 -4.79 6.71 0.33
N ILE A 50 -5.05 7.04 1.59
CA ILE A 50 -6.39 7.06 2.20
C ILE A 50 -6.95 8.48 2.29
N TYR A 51 -6.13 9.42 2.81
CA TYR A 51 -6.57 10.76 3.17
C TYR A 51 -6.02 11.85 2.25
N ASP A 52 -6.74 12.95 2.13
CA ASP A 52 -6.30 14.11 1.35
C ASP A 52 -5.10 14.81 2.00
N GLN A 53 -4.14 15.27 1.18
CA GLN A 53 -2.91 15.94 1.65
C GLN A 53 -3.18 17.20 2.50
N LYS A 54 -4.23 17.96 2.17
CA LYS A 54 -4.58 19.16 2.93
C LYS A 54 -5.05 18.79 4.34
N TYR A 55 -5.90 17.78 4.43
CA TYR A 55 -6.41 17.27 5.70
C TYR A 55 -5.28 16.73 6.59
N VAL A 56 -4.38 15.91 6.04
CA VAL A 56 -3.22 15.38 6.77
C VAL A 56 -2.31 16.50 7.25
N ALA A 57 -2.00 17.49 6.40
CA ALA A 57 -1.18 18.64 6.79
C ALA A 57 -1.84 19.47 7.92
N GLU A 58 -3.16 19.63 7.90
CA GLU A 58 -3.91 20.33 8.96
C GLU A 58 -3.84 19.59 10.30
N LEU A 59 -3.93 18.26 10.28
CA LEU A 59 -3.81 17.44 11.48
C LEU A 59 -2.39 17.46 12.06
N LEU A 60 -1.38 17.31 11.22
CA LEU A 60 0.02 17.36 11.62
C LEU A 60 0.38 18.70 12.29
N ARG A 61 -0.12 19.82 11.76
CA ARG A 61 0.08 21.15 12.40
C ARG A 61 -0.54 21.27 13.80
N LYS A 62 -1.59 20.49 14.09
CA LYS A 62 -2.24 20.53 15.41
C LYS A 62 -1.44 19.80 16.49
N VAL A 63 -0.63 18.81 16.12
CA VAL A 63 0.09 17.95 17.08
C VAL A 63 1.59 18.15 17.07
N GLY A 64 2.15 18.65 15.98
CA GLY A 64 3.58 18.83 15.78
C GLY A 64 4.04 20.28 15.88
N LYS A 65 5.37 20.46 15.90
CA LYS A 65 6.02 21.77 15.83
C LYS A 65 6.42 22.14 14.39
N ASN A 66 6.31 21.21 13.47
CA ASN A 66 6.64 21.42 12.07
C ASN A 66 5.54 22.22 11.35
N GLU A 67 5.93 23.18 10.53
CA GLU A 67 5.00 23.92 9.68
C GLU A 67 4.64 23.06 8.45
N TRP A 68 3.68 22.18 8.62
CA TRP A 68 3.15 21.38 7.54
C TRP A 68 2.13 22.16 6.72
N SER A 69 2.35 22.28 5.41
CA SER A 69 1.36 22.69 4.42
C SER A 69 1.21 21.57 3.39
N ARG A 70 0.15 21.62 2.58
CA ARG A 70 0.01 20.70 1.45
C ARG A 70 1.24 20.74 0.54
N GLU A 71 1.75 21.93 0.24
CA GLU A 71 2.91 22.14 -0.62
C GLU A 71 4.19 21.60 0.01
N THR A 72 4.40 21.84 1.33
CA THR A 72 5.56 21.32 2.06
C THR A 72 5.54 19.81 2.09
N LEU A 73 4.38 19.21 2.38
CA LEU A 73 4.19 17.75 2.39
C LEU A 73 4.49 17.14 1.03
N ASN A 74 3.91 17.72 -0.04
CA ASN A 74 4.16 17.26 -1.41
C ASN A 74 5.64 17.38 -1.82
N ARG A 75 6.30 18.48 -1.48
CA ARG A 75 7.73 18.66 -1.78
C ARG A 75 8.61 17.67 -1.03
N TRP A 76 8.29 17.40 0.23
CA TRP A 76 9.04 16.46 1.05
C TRP A 76 8.93 15.02 0.54
N ILE A 77 7.72 14.54 0.24
CA ILE A 77 7.49 13.21 -0.32
C ILE A 77 8.25 13.01 -1.63
N ASN A 78 8.26 14.04 -2.48
CA ASN A 78 8.93 13.99 -3.79
C ASN A 78 10.44 14.33 -3.74
N GLY A 79 11.04 14.43 -2.55
CA GLY A 79 12.46 14.74 -2.39
C GLY A 79 12.88 16.14 -2.87
N LYS A 80 11.93 17.09 -2.94
CA LYS A 80 12.16 18.46 -3.43
C LYS A 80 12.47 19.47 -2.31
N CYS A 81 12.67 19.01 -1.09
CA CYS A 81 13.12 19.82 0.04
C CYS A 81 13.97 18.96 0.99
N SER A 82 14.69 19.63 1.90
CA SER A 82 15.49 18.93 2.91
C SER A 82 14.67 17.89 3.66
N PRO A 83 15.26 16.76 3.99
CA PRO A 83 14.62 15.73 4.81
C PRO A 83 14.11 16.33 6.12
N LYS A 84 12.95 15.84 6.58
CA LYS A 84 12.38 16.16 7.88
C LYS A 84 12.10 14.87 8.61
N SER A 85 12.30 14.85 9.91
CA SER A 85 11.85 13.75 10.76
C SER A 85 10.54 14.14 11.42
N LEU A 86 9.63 13.19 11.55
CA LEU A 86 8.40 13.35 12.31
C LEU A 86 8.72 13.47 13.80
N THR A 87 7.97 14.29 14.50
CA THR A 87 7.93 14.23 15.96
C THR A 87 7.18 12.97 16.40
N SER A 88 7.43 12.50 17.61
CA SER A 88 6.71 11.34 18.16
C SER A 88 5.19 11.52 18.15
N ALA A 89 4.69 12.74 18.36
CA ALA A 89 3.26 13.03 18.31
C ALA A 89 2.69 12.94 16.89
N GLU A 90 3.44 13.41 15.89
CA GLU A 90 3.07 13.31 14.48
C GLU A 90 3.06 11.83 14.02
N GLU A 91 4.07 11.06 14.42
CA GLU A 91 4.16 9.63 14.11
C GLU A 91 2.99 8.83 14.73
N ILE A 92 2.69 9.07 16.01
CA ILE A 92 1.55 8.42 16.69
C ILE A 92 0.24 8.76 15.99
N LEU A 93 0.03 10.03 15.63
CA LEU A 93 -1.17 10.45 14.91
C LEU A 93 -1.32 9.70 13.59
N LEU A 94 -0.26 9.67 12.77
CA LEU A 94 -0.29 9.02 11.46
C LEU A 94 -0.54 7.52 11.58
N LYS A 95 0.10 6.83 12.54
CA LYS A 95 -0.14 5.41 12.82
C LYS A 95 -1.59 5.14 13.22
N LYS A 96 -2.21 6.04 14.00
CA LYS A 96 -3.63 5.92 14.39
C LYS A 96 -4.62 6.23 13.25
N MET A 97 -4.16 6.84 12.16
CA MET A 97 -4.96 7.05 10.96
C MET A 97 -5.00 5.81 10.06
N LEU A 98 -4.15 4.84 10.28
CA LEU A 98 -4.11 3.57 9.55
C LEU A 98 -4.86 2.48 10.31
N PRO A 99 -5.40 1.45 9.62
CA PRO A 99 -5.95 0.28 10.27
C PRO A 99 -4.92 -0.38 11.19
N GLU A 100 -5.35 -0.80 12.38
CA GLU A 100 -4.48 -1.50 13.31
C GLU A 100 -4.34 -2.97 12.87
N PRO A 101 -3.12 -3.55 12.96
CA PRO A 101 -2.94 -4.98 12.75
C PRO A 101 -3.76 -5.78 13.78
N PRO A 102 -4.19 -6.99 13.44
CA PRO A 102 -4.91 -7.84 14.38
C PRO A 102 -4.04 -8.12 15.62
N LYS A 103 -4.64 -8.06 16.81
CA LYS A 103 -3.92 -8.21 18.10
C LYS A 103 -3.27 -9.58 18.28
N HIS A 104 -3.75 -10.58 17.57
CA HIS A 104 -3.21 -11.94 17.54
C HIS A 104 -3.21 -12.39 16.09
N HIS A 105 -2.17 -13.13 15.65
CA HIS A 105 -2.21 -13.84 14.39
C HIS A 105 -3.32 -14.91 14.50
N PRO A 106 -4.46 -14.72 13.84
CA PRO A 106 -5.51 -15.72 13.89
C PRO A 106 -5.03 -16.97 13.16
N ASN A 107 -5.37 -18.14 13.70
CA ASN A 107 -5.24 -19.38 12.94
C ASN A 107 -6.32 -19.37 11.87
N TYR A 108 -5.95 -18.98 10.67
CA TYR A 108 -6.86 -18.98 9.53
C TYR A 108 -7.24 -20.42 9.14
N ALA A 109 -8.51 -20.63 8.85
CA ALA A 109 -9.04 -21.93 8.42
C ALA A 109 -8.87 -22.14 6.91
N PHE A 110 -8.85 -21.06 6.14
CA PHE A 110 -8.70 -21.06 4.68
C PHE A 110 -8.20 -19.69 4.19
N ARG A 111 -7.70 -19.64 2.95
CA ARG A 111 -7.25 -18.43 2.25
C ARG A 111 -8.24 -18.07 1.15
N PHE A 112 -8.47 -16.79 0.95
CA PHE A 112 -9.34 -16.32 -0.11
C PHE A 112 -8.81 -15.09 -0.82
N ILE A 113 -9.28 -14.88 -2.05
CA ILE A 113 -9.06 -13.66 -2.83
C ILE A 113 -10.38 -12.92 -3.00
N ASP A 114 -10.33 -11.57 -3.03
CA ASP A 114 -11.50 -10.69 -3.13
C ASP A 114 -11.37 -9.79 -4.39
N LEU A 115 -12.02 -10.19 -5.46
CA LEU A 115 -12.01 -9.49 -6.74
C LEU A 115 -13.20 -8.54 -6.85
N PHE A 116 -12.94 -7.34 -7.38
CA PHE A 116 -13.95 -6.26 -7.44
C PHE A 116 -14.50 -5.94 -6.04
N ALA A 117 -13.57 -5.84 -5.10
CA ALA A 117 -13.83 -5.89 -3.66
C ALA A 117 -14.69 -4.73 -3.13
N GLY A 118 -14.80 -3.63 -3.89
CA GLY A 118 -15.49 -2.45 -3.43
C GLY A 118 -14.88 -1.91 -2.14
N ILE A 119 -15.66 -1.83 -1.08
CA ILE A 119 -15.20 -1.40 0.24
C ILE A 119 -14.89 -2.58 1.20
N GLY A 120 -14.86 -3.82 0.68
CA GLY A 120 -14.56 -5.03 1.45
C GLY A 120 -15.76 -5.64 2.17
N GLY A 121 -16.99 -5.45 1.68
CA GLY A 121 -18.19 -5.99 2.31
C GLY A 121 -18.21 -7.52 2.35
N ILE A 122 -17.81 -8.18 1.27
CA ILE A 122 -17.74 -9.65 1.18
C ILE A 122 -16.58 -10.15 2.05
N ARG A 123 -15.41 -9.52 1.98
CA ARG A 123 -14.25 -9.81 2.83
C ARG A 123 -14.64 -9.91 4.31
N LYS A 124 -15.43 -8.94 4.81
CA LYS A 124 -15.88 -8.93 6.21
C LYS A 124 -16.61 -10.22 6.61
N GLY A 125 -17.45 -10.73 5.71
CA GLY A 125 -18.18 -11.99 5.94
C GLY A 125 -17.22 -13.19 6.03
N PHE A 126 -16.26 -13.29 5.11
CA PHE A 126 -15.33 -14.42 5.05
C PHE A 126 -14.27 -14.37 6.15
N GLU A 127 -13.76 -13.19 6.53
CA GLU A 127 -12.90 -13.07 7.70
C GLU A 127 -13.61 -13.44 9.00
N SER A 128 -14.93 -13.16 9.13
CA SER A 128 -15.70 -13.50 10.33
C SER A 128 -15.84 -15.00 10.58
N ILE A 129 -15.61 -15.83 9.57
CA ILE A 129 -15.64 -17.30 9.64
C ILE A 129 -14.24 -17.93 9.58
N GLY A 130 -13.19 -17.11 9.73
CA GLY A 130 -11.80 -17.59 9.84
C GLY A 130 -11.03 -17.61 8.53
N GLY A 131 -11.49 -16.92 7.48
CA GLY A 131 -10.74 -16.75 6.24
C GLY A 131 -9.64 -15.70 6.34
N GLN A 132 -8.53 -15.91 5.63
CA GLN A 132 -7.49 -14.93 5.38
C GLN A 132 -7.60 -14.38 3.97
N CYS A 133 -7.75 -13.06 3.82
CA CYS A 133 -7.66 -12.40 2.52
C CYS A 133 -6.20 -12.29 2.13
N VAL A 134 -5.81 -12.90 1.01
CA VAL A 134 -4.42 -12.91 0.53
C VAL A 134 -4.20 -12.09 -0.75
N PHE A 135 -5.29 -11.75 -1.42
CA PHE A 135 -5.25 -10.90 -2.61
C PHE A 135 -6.55 -10.11 -2.74
N THR A 136 -6.44 -8.85 -3.17
CA THR A 136 -7.58 -7.99 -3.44
C THR A 136 -7.37 -7.26 -4.75
N SER A 137 -8.44 -7.16 -5.58
CA SER A 137 -8.45 -6.29 -6.75
C SER A 137 -9.65 -5.35 -6.71
N GLU A 138 -9.37 -4.02 -6.79
CA GLU A 138 -10.39 -2.97 -6.87
C GLU A 138 -9.83 -1.74 -7.58
N TRP A 139 -10.49 -1.24 -8.62
CA TRP A 139 -10.00 -0.12 -9.44
C TRP A 139 -10.61 1.24 -9.10
N ASN A 140 -11.79 1.25 -8.46
CA ASN A 140 -12.47 2.49 -8.12
C ASN A 140 -11.72 3.19 -6.99
N LYS A 141 -11.14 4.36 -7.26
CA LYS A 141 -10.29 5.10 -6.33
C LYS A 141 -10.94 5.39 -4.99
N GLU A 142 -12.23 5.68 -4.95
CA GLU A 142 -12.95 5.99 -3.71
C GLU A 142 -13.22 4.72 -2.90
N ALA A 143 -13.53 3.61 -3.59
CA ALA A 143 -13.65 2.30 -2.96
C ALA A 143 -12.31 1.84 -2.38
N VAL A 144 -11.21 1.95 -3.15
CA VAL A 144 -9.84 1.64 -2.70
C VAL A 144 -9.46 2.43 -1.44
N ARG A 145 -9.74 3.73 -1.39
CA ARG A 145 -9.47 4.55 -0.20
C ARG A 145 -10.24 4.05 1.01
N THR A 146 -11.52 3.77 0.83
CA THR A 146 -12.37 3.24 1.91
C THR A 146 -11.90 1.86 2.35
N TYR A 147 -11.52 1.00 1.39
CA TYR A 147 -10.97 -0.32 1.67
C TYR A 147 -9.69 -0.22 2.51
N LYS A 148 -8.72 0.57 2.06
CA LYS A 148 -7.44 0.78 2.76
C LYS A 148 -7.60 1.45 4.13
N ALA A 149 -8.67 2.22 4.35
CA ALA A 149 -8.98 2.81 5.64
C ALA A 149 -9.55 1.79 6.65
N ASN A 150 -10.22 0.74 6.17
CA ASN A 150 -10.94 -0.22 7.01
C ASN A 150 -10.18 -1.52 7.25
N TRP A 151 -9.30 -1.90 6.32
CA TRP A 151 -8.66 -3.21 6.32
C TRP A 151 -7.15 -3.08 6.49
N PHE A 152 -6.63 -3.71 7.53
CA PHE A 152 -5.19 -3.94 7.63
C PHE A 152 -4.79 -4.98 6.58
N ASN A 153 -3.80 -4.64 5.76
CA ASN A 153 -3.22 -5.53 4.79
C ASN A 153 -1.73 -5.66 5.12
N ASP A 154 -1.33 -6.86 5.49
CA ASP A 154 0.09 -7.17 5.66
C ASP A 154 0.73 -7.24 4.27
N GLU A 155 1.72 -6.43 3.99
CA GLU A 155 2.37 -6.36 2.67
C GLU A 155 3.11 -7.66 2.33
N ASP A 156 3.50 -8.44 3.33
CA ASP A 156 4.16 -9.74 3.14
C ASP A 156 3.17 -10.88 2.87
N GLU A 157 1.92 -10.75 3.33
CA GLU A 157 0.90 -11.80 3.26
C GLU A 157 -0.28 -11.48 2.34
N HIS A 158 -0.45 -10.21 1.94
CA HIS A 158 -1.57 -9.72 1.14
C HIS A 158 -1.11 -8.85 -0.02
N GLN A 159 -1.54 -9.17 -1.22
CA GLN A 159 -1.30 -8.37 -2.43
C GLN A 159 -2.53 -7.55 -2.79
N PHE A 160 -2.34 -6.28 -3.13
CA PHE A 160 -3.40 -5.39 -3.59
C PHE A 160 -3.14 -4.95 -5.03
N ASN A 161 -4.08 -5.25 -5.92
CA ASN A 161 -4.04 -4.88 -7.33
C ASN A 161 -5.16 -3.89 -7.68
N LEU A 162 -4.88 -2.90 -8.53
CA LEU A 162 -5.86 -1.90 -8.93
C LEU A 162 -6.70 -2.33 -10.13
N ASP A 163 -6.11 -3.03 -11.09
CA ASP A 163 -6.82 -3.49 -12.29
C ASP A 163 -6.52 -4.97 -12.54
N ILE A 164 -7.51 -5.82 -12.38
CA ILE A 164 -7.36 -7.27 -12.54
C ILE A 164 -6.81 -7.66 -13.91
N ARG A 165 -7.04 -6.84 -14.95
CA ARG A 165 -6.53 -7.09 -16.30
C ARG A 165 -5.01 -7.04 -16.39
N GLU A 166 -4.35 -6.29 -15.49
CA GLU A 166 -2.88 -6.30 -15.38
C GLU A 166 -2.35 -7.68 -14.94
N VAL A 167 -3.17 -8.45 -14.23
CA VAL A 167 -2.84 -9.79 -13.75
C VAL A 167 -3.28 -10.85 -14.73
N THR A 168 -4.49 -10.75 -15.27
CA THR A 168 -5.06 -11.74 -16.22
C THR A 168 -4.54 -11.56 -17.64
N LEU A 169 -4.00 -10.39 -17.97
CA LEU A 169 -3.56 -9.99 -19.32
C LEU A 169 -4.67 -10.17 -20.37
N SER A 170 -5.93 -9.98 -19.95
CA SER A 170 -7.11 -10.24 -20.78
C SER A 170 -7.32 -9.21 -21.89
N ASP A 171 -6.69 -8.04 -21.79
CA ASP A 171 -6.70 -6.97 -22.80
C ASP A 171 -5.47 -7.02 -23.73
N ARG A 172 -4.67 -8.11 -23.66
CA ARG A 172 -3.44 -8.28 -24.43
C ARG A 172 -3.61 -9.41 -25.47
N ASP A 173 -3.93 -9.04 -26.70
CA ASP A 173 -4.06 -9.98 -27.83
C ASP A 173 -2.72 -10.55 -28.33
N ASP A 174 -1.59 -9.93 -27.92
CA ASP A 174 -0.23 -10.29 -28.30
C ASP A 174 0.39 -11.36 -27.37
N ILE A 175 -0.32 -11.80 -26.31
CA ILE A 175 0.18 -12.78 -25.34
C ILE A 175 -0.51 -14.13 -25.53
N ALA A 176 0.28 -15.20 -25.59
CA ALA A 176 -0.24 -16.54 -25.66
C ALA A 176 -0.97 -16.91 -24.34
N GLU A 177 -2.05 -17.66 -24.43
CA GLU A 177 -2.88 -18.03 -23.28
C GLU A 177 -2.07 -18.75 -22.17
N ILE A 178 -1.13 -19.60 -22.56
CA ILE A 178 -0.25 -20.30 -21.61
C ILE A 178 0.64 -19.34 -20.81
N ASP A 179 1.09 -18.25 -21.43
CA ASP A 179 1.90 -17.24 -20.76
C ASP A 179 1.03 -16.38 -19.84
N ALA A 180 -0.23 -16.13 -20.22
CA ALA A 180 -1.18 -15.44 -19.34
C ALA A 180 -1.49 -16.27 -18.08
N TYR A 181 -1.71 -17.58 -18.19
CA TYR A 181 -1.90 -18.45 -17.01
C TYR A 181 -0.65 -18.51 -16.12
N LYS A 182 0.53 -18.56 -16.72
CA LYS A 182 1.77 -18.49 -15.93
C LYS A 182 1.88 -17.18 -15.17
N HIS A 183 1.57 -16.06 -15.80
CA HIS A 183 1.58 -14.75 -15.18
C HIS A 183 0.57 -14.66 -14.02
N ILE A 184 -0.65 -15.20 -14.17
CA ILE A 184 -1.66 -15.28 -13.11
C ILE A 184 -1.09 -16.04 -11.90
N ASN A 185 -0.50 -17.22 -12.12
CA ASN A 185 0.06 -18.05 -11.05
C ASN A 185 1.25 -17.38 -10.33
N GLU A 186 1.96 -16.47 -10.99
CA GLU A 186 3.05 -15.71 -10.38
C GLU A 186 2.54 -14.51 -9.55
N HIS A 187 1.32 -14.00 -9.83
CA HIS A 187 0.80 -12.76 -9.23
C HIS A 187 -0.38 -12.98 -8.27
N ILE A 188 -1.07 -14.10 -8.35
CA ILE A 188 -2.14 -14.44 -7.43
C ILE A 188 -1.66 -15.53 -6.48
N PRO A 189 -1.62 -15.28 -5.17
CA PRO A 189 -1.24 -16.29 -4.19
C PRO A 189 -2.18 -17.50 -4.16
N ASP A 190 -1.68 -18.65 -3.74
CA ASP A 190 -2.51 -19.85 -3.51
C ASP A 190 -3.66 -19.52 -2.57
N HIS A 191 -4.86 -19.94 -2.93
CA HIS A 191 -6.10 -19.68 -2.21
C HIS A 191 -7.10 -20.82 -2.36
N ASP A 192 -8.01 -20.94 -1.39
CA ASP A 192 -9.05 -21.97 -1.35
C ASP A 192 -10.39 -21.45 -1.93
N VAL A 193 -10.61 -20.12 -1.84
CA VAL A 193 -11.89 -19.50 -2.23
C VAL A 193 -11.64 -18.24 -3.05
N LEU A 194 -12.33 -18.13 -4.17
CA LEU A 194 -12.37 -16.93 -4.99
C LEU A 194 -13.71 -16.21 -4.78
N LEU A 195 -13.65 -14.95 -4.36
CA LEU A 195 -14.79 -14.04 -4.27
C LEU A 195 -14.75 -13.09 -5.45
N ALA A 196 -15.84 -12.91 -6.17
CA ALA A 196 -15.90 -12.02 -7.33
C ALA A 196 -17.25 -11.32 -7.43
N GLY A 197 -17.31 -10.11 -6.89
CA GLY A 197 -18.46 -9.22 -7.03
C GLY A 197 -18.42 -8.39 -8.33
N PHE A 198 -18.17 -9.00 -9.49
CA PHE A 198 -18.01 -8.25 -10.74
C PHE A 198 -19.27 -7.47 -11.14
N PRO A 199 -19.12 -6.33 -11.86
CA PRO A 199 -20.25 -5.49 -12.27
C PRO A 199 -21.22 -6.25 -13.21
N CYS A 200 -22.42 -6.58 -12.70
CA CYS A 200 -23.46 -7.28 -13.46
C CYS A 200 -24.42 -6.34 -14.22
N GLN A 201 -24.24 -5.04 -14.17
CA GLN A 201 -25.10 -4.05 -14.86
C GLN A 201 -25.25 -4.31 -16.36
N PRO A 202 -24.24 -4.76 -17.14
CA PRO A 202 -24.40 -5.11 -18.54
C PRO A 202 -25.38 -6.26 -18.80
N PHE A 203 -25.62 -7.10 -17.79
CA PHE A 203 -26.44 -8.32 -17.89
C PHE A 203 -27.81 -8.19 -17.20
N SER A 204 -27.99 -7.19 -16.34
CA SER A 204 -29.24 -6.96 -15.61
C SER A 204 -30.30 -6.32 -16.49
N LEU A 205 -31.60 -6.66 -16.30
CA LEU A 205 -32.69 -6.05 -17.04
C LEU A 205 -32.70 -4.53 -16.99
N ALA A 206 -32.45 -3.95 -15.81
CA ALA A 206 -32.38 -2.52 -15.64
C ALA A 206 -31.18 -1.89 -16.36
N GLY A 207 -30.02 -2.53 -16.32
CA GLY A 207 -28.81 -2.08 -17.00
C GLY A 207 -28.93 -2.17 -18.52
N VAL A 208 -29.46 -3.28 -19.04
CA VAL A 208 -29.72 -3.49 -20.47
C VAL A 208 -30.73 -2.48 -21.01
N SER A 209 -31.86 -2.24 -20.32
CA SER A 209 -32.85 -1.24 -20.71
C SER A 209 -32.25 0.16 -20.79
N LYS A 210 -31.44 0.56 -19.80
CA LYS A 210 -30.77 1.86 -19.78
C LYS A 210 -29.74 1.99 -20.90
N LYS A 211 -28.95 0.93 -21.17
CA LYS A 211 -27.96 0.95 -22.25
C LYS A 211 -28.62 0.98 -23.62
N ASN A 212 -29.69 0.19 -23.83
CA ASN A 212 -30.47 0.20 -25.07
C ASN A 212 -31.05 1.58 -25.36
N SER A 213 -31.63 2.26 -24.36
CA SER A 213 -32.14 3.62 -24.52
C SER A 213 -31.07 4.67 -24.88
N LEU A 214 -29.80 4.39 -24.58
CA LEU A 214 -28.66 5.22 -24.87
C LEU A 214 -27.85 4.76 -26.10
N GLY A 215 -28.27 3.70 -26.79
CA GLY A 215 -27.55 3.12 -27.94
C GLY A 215 -26.18 2.54 -27.59
N ARG A 216 -25.97 2.09 -26.35
CA ARG A 216 -24.70 1.53 -25.87
C ARG A 216 -24.70 0.02 -25.85
N ALA A 217 -23.54 -0.60 -26.11
CA ALA A 217 -23.33 -2.03 -26.03
C ALA A 217 -23.66 -2.59 -24.63
N HIS A 218 -24.20 -3.80 -24.55
CA HIS A 218 -24.60 -4.49 -23.33
C HIS A 218 -24.12 -5.94 -23.33
N GLY A 219 -24.28 -6.64 -22.20
CA GLY A 219 -23.82 -8.02 -22.06
C GLY A 219 -22.30 -8.12 -22.27
N PHE A 220 -21.86 -9.17 -22.92
CA PHE A 220 -20.44 -9.41 -23.24
C PHE A 220 -19.86 -8.44 -24.29
N GLU A 221 -20.70 -7.76 -25.06
CA GLU A 221 -20.27 -6.71 -25.99
C GLU A 221 -19.85 -5.41 -25.32
N CYS A 222 -20.08 -5.30 -24.00
CA CYS A 222 -19.66 -4.14 -23.23
C CYS A 222 -18.19 -4.31 -22.82
N GLU A 223 -17.26 -3.80 -23.60
CA GLU A 223 -15.80 -3.91 -23.38
C GLU A 223 -15.34 -3.51 -21.97
N ALA A 224 -15.97 -2.49 -21.37
CA ALA A 224 -15.52 -1.98 -20.07
C ALA A 224 -15.93 -2.82 -18.85
N GLN A 225 -17.01 -3.60 -18.95
CA GLN A 225 -17.58 -4.33 -17.80
C GLN A 225 -18.07 -5.74 -18.15
N GLY A 226 -18.46 -5.98 -19.41
CA GLY A 226 -18.99 -7.27 -19.85
C GLY A 226 -17.91 -8.34 -19.98
N THR A 227 -16.66 -7.93 -20.17
CA THR A 227 -15.51 -8.81 -20.33
C THR A 227 -14.90 -9.25 -18.99
N LEU A 228 -15.17 -8.55 -17.89
CA LEU A 228 -14.59 -8.86 -16.56
C LEU A 228 -14.99 -10.24 -16.03
N PHE A 229 -16.06 -10.83 -16.52
CA PHE A 229 -16.41 -12.23 -16.25
C PHE A 229 -15.31 -13.18 -16.75
N PHE A 230 -14.72 -12.90 -17.90
CA PHE A 230 -13.65 -13.73 -18.46
C PHE A 230 -12.35 -13.63 -17.67
N ASP A 231 -12.11 -12.49 -16.98
CA ASP A 231 -10.99 -12.36 -16.05
C ASP A 231 -11.15 -13.31 -14.86
N VAL A 232 -12.37 -13.39 -14.31
CA VAL A 232 -12.68 -14.36 -13.25
C VAL A 232 -12.51 -15.80 -13.75
N ALA A 233 -13.04 -16.11 -14.92
CA ALA A 233 -12.94 -17.45 -15.51
C ALA A 233 -11.50 -17.88 -15.82
N ARG A 234 -10.60 -16.92 -16.08
CA ARG A 234 -9.16 -17.19 -16.29
C ARG A 234 -8.41 -17.53 -15.00
N ILE A 235 -8.90 -17.05 -13.87
CA ILE A 235 -8.27 -17.27 -12.56
C ILE A 235 -8.70 -18.62 -11.96
N ILE A 236 -9.89 -19.13 -12.31
CA ILE A 236 -10.42 -20.44 -11.88
C ILE A 236 -9.76 -21.58 -12.66
#